data_d9587eb8f7e884170c6bdaf416ad57fc
#
_entry.id   d9587eb8f7e884170c6bdaf416ad57fc
#
_cell.length_a   1.000
_cell.length_b   1.000
_cell.length_c   1.000
_cell.angle_alpha   90.00
_cell.angle_beta   90.00
_cell.angle_gamma   90.00
#
_symmetry.space_group_name_H-M   'P 1'
#
loop_
_entity.id
_entity.type
_entity.pdbx_description
1 polymer ?
#
loop_
_entity_poly.entity_id
_entity_poly.type
_entity_poly.pdbx_seq_one_letter_code
_entity_poly.pdbx_strand_id
1 'polypeptide(L)'
;MFTRVVELTSKPRKSRELSSLINDKIVPILKKQAGFVDEIVLVSDADSDRVLALSFWKTREDAERYQRGQYNSVRETLQPVLETEPVVRTFEVHTSTGHKIASGKAA
;
A
#
# COMPACT_ATOMS: atom_id res chain seq x y z
N MET A 1 -1.78 -1.66 15.36
CA MET A 1 -1.29 -1.70 13.98
C MET A 1 -2.44 -1.47 13.02
N PHE A 2 -2.25 -0.58 12.09
CA PHE A 2 -3.29 -0.14 11.16
C PHE A 2 -2.79 -0.37 9.73
N THR A 3 -3.67 -0.79 8.83
CA THR A 3 -3.27 -1.05 7.45
C THR A 3 -4.19 -0.33 6.46
N ARG A 4 -3.58 0.15 5.38
CA ARG A 4 -4.27 0.65 4.19
C ARG A 4 -4.10 -0.39 3.10
N VAL A 5 -5.21 -0.83 2.55
CA VAL A 5 -5.22 -1.74 1.40
C VAL A 5 -5.67 -0.95 0.18
N VAL A 6 -4.78 -0.79 -0.78
CA VAL A 6 -5.07 -0.06 -2.00
C VAL A 6 -5.23 -1.06 -3.13
N GLU A 7 -6.45 -1.12 -3.69
CA GLU A 7 -6.73 -1.99 -4.84
C GLU A 7 -6.39 -1.21 -6.11
N LEU A 8 -5.52 -1.78 -6.92
CA LEU A 8 -5.03 -1.18 -8.15
C LEU A 8 -5.33 -2.11 -9.32
N THR A 9 -5.78 -1.52 -10.42
CA THR A 9 -5.92 -2.27 -11.67
C THR A 9 -4.94 -1.65 -12.66
N SER A 10 -3.94 -2.43 -13.06
CA SER A 10 -2.96 -1.95 -14.03
C SER A 10 -3.56 -1.96 -15.43
N LYS A 11 -2.99 -1.15 -16.32
CA LYS A 11 -3.26 -1.32 -17.75
C LYS A 11 -2.84 -2.73 -18.16
N PRO A 12 -3.41 -3.27 -19.25
CA PRO A 12 -3.12 -4.66 -19.64
C PRO A 12 -1.62 -4.94 -19.71
N ARG A 13 -1.19 -6.00 -19.02
CA ARG A 13 0.18 -6.48 -18.97
C ARG A 13 1.18 -5.48 -18.37
N LYS A 14 0.70 -4.55 -17.53
CA LYS A 14 1.55 -3.55 -16.88
C LYS A 14 1.73 -3.76 -15.38
N SER A 15 1.26 -4.91 -14.84
CA SER A 15 1.35 -5.15 -13.39
C SER A 15 2.79 -5.21 -12.89
N ARG A 16 3.69 -5.76 -13.69
CA ARG A 16 5.11 -5.82 -13.32
C ARG A 16 5.70 -4.41 -13.28
N GLU A 17 5.36 -3.59 -14.26
CA GLU A 17 5.79 -2.19 -14.29
C GLU A 17 5.22 -1.42 -13.11
N LEU A 18 3.95 -1.67 -12.77
CA LEU A 18 3.31 -1.07 -11.60
C LEU A 18 4.02 -1.47 -10.31
N SER A 19 4.33 -2.76 -10.15
CA SER A 19 5.04 -3.24 -8.96
C SER A 19 6.43 -2.61 -8.84
N SER A 20 7.15 -2.51 -9.95
CA SER A 20 8.47 -1.87 -9.97
C SER A 20 8.38 -0.40 -9.62
N LEU A 21 7.37 0.29 -10.14
CA LEU A 21 7.17 1.71 -9.86
C LEU A 21 6.87 1.94 -8.37
N ILE A 22 6.06 1.07 -7.77
CA ILE A 22 5.78 1.13 -6.35
C ILE A 22 7.08 0.95 -5.55
N ASN A 23 7.85 -0.08 -5.89
CA ASN A 23 9.10 -0.37 -5.19
C ASN A 23 10.11 0.75 -5.33
N ASP A 24 10.26 1.30 -6.52
CA ASP A 24 11.33 2.25 -6.81
C ASP A 24 10.98 3.71 -6.46
N LYS A 25 9.71 4.08 -6.56
CA LYS A 25 9.29 5.48 -6.38
C LYS A 25 8.42 5.71 -5.16
N ILE A 26 7.60 4.75 -4.78
CA ILE A 26 6.62 4.94 -3.71
C ILE A 26 7.20 4.51 -2.35
N VAL A 27 7.84 3.35 -2.30
CA VAL A 27 8.41 2.85 -1.04
C VAL A 27 9.40 3.85 -0.42
N PRO A 28 10.29 4.51 -1.17
CA PRO A 28 11.14 5.53 -0.58
C PRO A 28 10.38 6.68 0.08
N ILE A 29 9.24 7.06 -0.48
CA ILE A 29 8.38 8.10 0.11
C ILE A 29 7.77 7.57 1.41
N LEU A 30 7.24 6.34 1.39
CA LEU A 30 6.64 5.72 2.56
C LEU A 30 7.62 5.58 3.71
N LYS A 31 8.85 5.19 3.42
CA LYS A 31 9.89 5.02 4.46
C LYS A 31 10.20 6.30 5.22
N LYS A 32 9.90 7.44 4.65
CA LYS A 32 10.12 8.74 5.31
C LYS A 32 8.94 9.17 6.17
N GLN A 33 7.83 8.45 6.13
CA GLN A 33 6.62 8.83 6.85
C GLN A 33 6.66 8.34 8.29
N ALA A 34 6.23 9.22 9.21
CA ALA A 34 6.13 8.84 10.61
C ALA A 34 5.15 7.68 10.76
N GLY A 35 5.56 6.65 11.51
CA GLY A 35 4.70 5.52 11.80
C GLY A 35 4.60 4.47 10.71
N PHE A 36 5.28 4.65 9.59
CA PHE A 36 5.33 3.62 8.55
C PHE A 36 6.08 2.38 9.06
N VAL A 37 5.51 1.20 8.83
CA VAL A 37 6.08 -0.06 9.29
C VAL A 37 6.56 -0.92 8.13
N ASP A 38 5.67 -1.20 7.17
CA ASP A 38 6.01 -2.11 6.08
C ASP A 38 5.05 -1.92 4.90
N GLU A 39 5.47 -2.41 3.74
CA GLU A 39 4.68 -2.42 2.52
C GLU A 39 4.75 -3.80 1.89
N ILE A 40 3.59 -4.32 1.46
CA ILE A 40 3.50 -5.59 0.75
C ILE A 40 2.72 -5.33 -0.53
N VAL A 41 3.25 -5.81 -1.65
CA VAL A 41 2.57 -5.73 -2.94
C VAL A 41 2.20 -7.14 -3.37
N LEU A 42 0.93 -7.35 -3.65
CA LEU A 42 0.40 -8.64 -4.08
C LEU A 42 -0.14 -8.49 -5.51
N VAL A 43 0.19 -9.45 -6.35
CA VAL A 43 -0.37 -9.53 -7.71
C VAL A 43 -1.27 -10.74 -7.74
N SER A 44 -2.51 -10.57 -8.22
CA SER A 44 -3.46 -11.67 -8.29
C SER A 44 -2.98 -12.74 -9.26
N ASP A 45 -3.05 -14.01 -8.85
CA ASP A 45 -2.73 -15.12 -9.73
C ASP A 45 -3.86 -15.43 -10.71
N ALA A 46 -5.10 -15.05 -10.38
CA ALA A 46 -6.27 -15.25 -11.22
C ALA A 46 -6.42 -14.12 -12.26
N ASP A 47 -6.01 -12.91 -11.92
CA ASP A 47 -6.11 -11.72 -12.78
C ASP A 47 -4.85 -10.90 -12.58
N SER A 48 -3.87 -11.11 -13.46
CA SER A 48 -2.54 -10.51 -13.32
C SER A 48 -2.51 -8.99 -13.42
N ASP A 49 -3.60 -8.36 -13.84
CA ASP A 49 -3.69 -6.90 -13.86
C ASP A 49 -4.21 -6.32 -12.55
N ARG A 50 -4.65 -7.17 -11.62
CA ARG A 50 -5.11 -6.75 -10.31
C ARG A 50 -3.99 -6.84 -9.28
N VAL A 51 -3.75 -5.71 -8.61
CA VAL A 51 -2.66 -5.58 -7.66
C VAL A 51 -3.21 -5.00 -6.36
N LEU A 52 -2.76 -5.52 -5.23
CA LEU A 52 -3.05 -4.96 -3.93
C LEU A 52 -1.75 -4.42 -3.34
N ALA A 53 -1.77 -3.17 -2.90
CA ALA A 53 -0.66 -2.58 -2.18
C ALA A 53 -1.10 -2.36 -0.73
N LEU A 54 -0.45 -3.07 0.18
CA LEU A 54 -0.77 -3.01 1.61
C LEU A 54 0.33 -2.24 2.32
N SER A 55 -0.04 -1.14 2.98
CA SER A 55 0.90 -0.43 3.84
C SER A 55 0.46 -0.59 5.30
N PHE A 56 1.44 -0.78 6.17
CA PHE A 56 1.21 -1.00 7.59
C PHE A 56 1.76 0.16 8.39
N TRP A 57 1.00 0.61 9.38
CA TRP A 57 1.26 1.83 10.15
C TRP A 57 1.11 1.55 11.64
N LYS A 58 1.91 2.23 12.44
CA LYS A 58 1.82 2.07 13.89
C LYS A 58 0.45 2.48 14.41
N THR A 59 -0.10 3.58 13.89
CA THR A 59 -1.40 4.09 14.33
C THR A 59 -2.25 4.52 13.13
N ARG A 60 -3.55 4.64 13.37
CA ARG A 60 -4.47 5.21 12.39
C ARG A 60 -4.08 6.64 12.04
N GLU A 61 -3.70 7.42 13.03
CA GLU A 61 -3.33 8.83 12.84
C GLU A 61 -2.15 8.99 11.90
N ASP A 62 -1.17 8.11 11.99
CA ASP A 62 -0.03 8.12 11.08
C ASP A 62 -0.46 7.86 9.63
N ALA A 63 -1.34 6.87 9.45
CA ALA A 63 -1.87 6.55 8.12
C ALA A 63 -2.70 7.71 7.57
N GLU A 64 -3.52 8.34 8.40
CA GLU A 64 -4.33 9.48 7.98
C GLU A 64 -3.47 10.69 7.62
N ARG A 65 -2.39 10.90 8.34
CA ARG A 65 -1.44 11.97 8.02
C ARG A 65 -0.82 11.76 6.63
N TYR A 66 -0.42 10.52 6.34
CA TYR A 66 0.07 10.17 5.02
C TYR A 66 -1.00 10.40 3.94
N GLN A 67 -2.23 9.97 4.19
CA GLN A 67 -3.34 10.15 3.26
C GLN A 67 -3.54 11.63 2.91
N ARG A 68 -3.48 12.51 3.89
CA ARG A 68 -3.68 13.94 3.68
C ARG A 68 -2.48 14.61 3.02
N GLY A 69 -1.26 14.15 3.34
CA GLY A 69 -0.05 14.86 2.95
C GLY A 69 0.60 14.37 1.67
N GLN A 70 0.71 13.06 1.48
CA GLN A 70 1.53 12.48 0.42
C GLN A 70 0.77 11.62 -0.58
N TYR A 71 -0.38 11.07 -0.18
CA TYR A 71 -1.04 10.07 -1.02
C TYR A 71 -1.43 10.61 -2.40
N ASN A 72 -1.85 11.86 -2.50
CA ASN A 72 -2.26 12.44 -3.77
C ASN A 72 -1.12 12.41 -4.79
N SER A 73 0.08 12.77 -4.33
CA SER A 73 1.28 12.74 -5.16
C SER A 73 1.64 11.31 -5.58
N VAL A 74 1.50 10.37 -4.66
CA VAL A 74 1.73 8.94 -4.93
C VAL A 74 0.76 8.45 -6.01
N ARG A 75 -0.52 8.77 -5.87
CA ARG A 75 -1.54 8.39 -6.84
C ARG A 75 -1.22 8.94 -8.23
N GLU A 76 -0.81 10.20 -8.30
CA GLU A 76 -0.44 10.81 -9.57
C GLU A 76 0.75 10.10 -10.22
N THR A 77 1.73 9.69 -9.43
CA THR A 77 2.89 8.96 -9.93
C THR A 77 2.49 7.62 -10.55
N LEU A 78 1.49 6.94 -9.97
CA LEU A 78 1.03 5.64 -10.45
C LEU A 78 0.06 5.73 -11.62
N GLN A 79 -0.60 6.85 -11.79
CA GLN A 79 -1.69 7.01 -12.75
C GLN A 79 -1.36 6.55 -14.18
N PRO A 80 -0.17 6.81 -14.74
CA PRO A 80 0.14 6.40 -16.12
C PRO A 80 0.04 4.89 -16.37
N VAL A 81 0.19 4.06 -15.34
CA VAL A 81 0.13 2.60 -15.49
C VAL A 81 -1.16 2.01 -14.95
N LEU A 82 -2.09 2.84 -14.49
CA LEU A 82 -3.37 2.40 -13.94
C LEU A 82 -4.49 2.50 -14.97
N GLU A 83 -5.37 1.49 -14.98
CA GLU A 83 -6.57 1.48 -15.81
C GLU A 83 -7.70 2.24 -15.16
N THR A 84 -7.80 2.16 -13.83
CA THR A 84 -8.88 2.79 -13.06
C THR A 84 -8.30 3.52 -11.85
N GLU A 85 -9.14 4.34 -11.21
CA GLU A 85 -8.75 4.99 -9.96
C GLU A 85 -8.51 3.95 -8.87
N PRO A 86 -7.49 4.14 -8.02
CA PRO A 86 -7.26 3.27 -6.88
C PRO A 86 -8.44 3.27 -5.91
N VAL A 87 -8.71 2.12 -5.32
CA VAL A 87 -9.72 1.99 -4.26
C VAL A 87 -8.99 1.75 -2.96
N VAL A 88 -9.17 2.64 -1.98
CA VAL A 88 -8.50 2.58 -0.69
C VAL A 88 -9.46 2.05 0.36
N ARG A 89 -9.03 1.02 1.09
CA ARG A 89 -9.74 0.50 2.26
C ARG A 89 -8.77 0.44 3.43
N THR A 90 -9.31 0.61 4.62
CA THR A 90 -8.49 0.62 5.84
C THR A 90 -8.99 -0.42 6.82
N PHE A 91 -8.05 -1.00 7.56
CA PHE A 91 -8.35 -2.07 8.51
C PHE A 91 -7.43 -1.95 9.73
N GLU A 92 -7.88 -2.45 10.86
CA GLU A 92 -7.02 -2.67 12.01
C GLU A 92 -6.51 -4.10 11.98
N VAL A 93 -5.24 -4.28 12.31
CA VAL A 93 -4.67 -5.62 12.42
C VAL A 93 -5.01 -6.16 13.80
N HIS A 94 -5.81 -7.21 13.85
CA HIS A 94 -6.20 -7.82 15.11
C HIS A 94 -5.22 -8.88 15.58
N THR A 95 -4.69 -9.68 14.65
CA THR A 95 -3.71 -10.72 14.99
C THR A 95 -2.65 -10.79 13.89
N SER A 96 -1.42 -11.12 14.29
CA SER A 96 -0.33 -11.31 13.35
C SER A 96 0.75 -12.14 14.02
N THR A 97 1.43 -12.96 13.21
CA THR A 97 2.59 -13.72 13.67
C THR A 97 3.90 -13.10 13.18
N GLY A 98 3.82 -12.03 12.37
CA GLY A 98 4.99 -11.36 11.85
C GLY A 98 5.60 -10.38 12.85
N HIS A 99 6.92 -10.27 12.84
CA HIS A 99 7.62 -9.36 13.75
C HIS A 99 7.38 -7.89 13.45
N LYS A 100 7.28 -7.54 12.16
CA LYS A 100 7.02 -6.16 11.76
C LYS A 100 5.55 -5.81 11.79
N ILE A 101 4.71 -6.74 11.36
CA ILE A 101 3.27 -6.56 11.29
C ILE A 101 2.69 -7.20 12.54
N ALA A 102 2.70 -6.44 13.63
CA ALA A 102 2.18 -6.91 14.90
C ALA A 102 0.92 -6.15 15.24
N SER A 103 0.00 -6.81 15.96
CA SER A 103 -1.23 -6.19 16.41
C SER A 103 -1.00 -5.27 17.62
N GLY A 104 0.22 -5.17 18.09
CA GLY A 104 0.54 -4.44 19.33
C GLY A 104 0.29 -5.27 20.57
N LYS A 105 -0.42 -6.36 20.44
CA LYS A 105 -0.62 -7.36 21.48
C LYS A 105 -0.38 -8.70 20.86
N ALA A 106 0.44 -9.51 21.50
CA ALA A 106 0.62 -10.87 21.05
C ALA A 106 -0.75 -11.55 21.06
N ALA A 107 -1.11 -12.07 19.93
CA ALA A 107 -2.35 -12.79 19.83
C ALA A 107 -2.23 -14.12 20.58
#